data_e927026190589d080fbb8f8076ed7364
#
_entry.id   e927026190589d080fbb8f8076ed7364
#
_cell.length_a   1.000
_cell.length_b   1.000
_cell.length_c   1.000
_cell.angle_alpha   90.00
_cell.angle_beta   90.00
_cell.angle_gamma   90.00
#
_symmetry.space_group_name_H-M   'P 1'
#
loop_
_entity.id
_entity.type
_entity.pdbx_description
1 polymer ?
#
loop_
_entity_poly.entity_id
_entity_poly.type
_entity_poly.pdbx_seq_one_letter_code
_entity_poly.pdbx_strand_id
1 'polypeptide(L)'
;MSVIMVLLNVLSYIFLNVGINDQWYYLIPAFLTLVGLWGVFRKCGLTPWHALIPYVRDVRLGEAAGMEKEGRIMGFLSVLTSLVNIAGLFVSNSGSTVSSILDIAGIFLFLLLLVYQIRVFMGLTEVFNRKKSWIILWVLVECIPAIIWGWFKEYQPLWKASELKNSAANFFSGSKAEVMDQGLTVNLEERTARDFLKTKYLLRDIHMYIQPGHMVLLLGGSGAGKTTYLNAVNGYEKAKAEVILNGRNMYKEYKDMMYDIGFVPQQDLMRGSDSVYRTLMDAATLRLPSDFTHAEREARVEEVMEIFGLTPVKNNLVVKLSGGQRKRLSIAMEFLSNPSLFILDEPDSGLDGVMARELFLQLRQIADQGKIIIVITHTPDRVIDLFDDVIVLAKDANRTGRLAWFGPIDEARAFFGKDSMEEIVKAVNREEEGGEGRADEFIMKYAEKAGNMNAEVQHV
;
A
#
# COMPACT_ATOMS: atom_id res chain seq x y z
N MET A 1 37.22 -12.80 -40.33
CA MET A 1 36.54 -13.64 -39.33
C MET A 1 35.68 -14.65 -40.07
N SER A 2 35.77 -15.98 -39.79
CA SER A 2 34.96 -16.97 -40.49
C SER A 2 33.47 -16.75 -40.16
N VAL A 3 32.58 -17.01 -41.15
CA VAL A 3 31.12 -16.90 -40.94
C VAL A 3 30.64 -17.66 -39.71
N ILE A 4 31.32 -18.77 -39.43
CA ILE A 4 31.04 -19.59 -38.22
C ILE A 4 31.33 -18.82 -36.91
N MET A 5 32.43 -18.05 -36.84
CA MET A 5 32.78 -17.26 -35.64
C MET A 5 31.80 -16.10 -35.43
N VAL A 6 31.31 -15.47 -36.51
CA VAL A 6 30.26 -14.44 -36.45
C VAL A 6 28.97 -15.06 -35.92
N LEU A 7 28.58 -16.22 -36.44
CA LEU A 7 27.37 -16.93 -36.03
C LEU A 7 27.45 -17.36 -34.53
N LEU A 8 28.59 -17.90 -34.13
CA LEU A 8 28.85 -18.29 -32.73
C LEU A 8 28.82 -17.06 -31.80
N ASN A 9 29.40 -15.92 -32.20
CA ASN A 9 29.32 -14.68 -31.44
C ASN A 9 27.88 -14.17 -31.32
N VAL A 10 27.11 -14.16 -32.41
CA VAL A 10 25.69 -13.76 -32.40
C VAL A 10 24.89 -14.67 -31.47
N LEU A 11 25.08 -15.99 -31.55
CA LEU A 11 24.42 -16.95 -30.68
C LEU A 11 24.82 -16.74 -29.22
N SER A 12 26.11 -16.50 -28.93
CA SER A 12 26.56 -16.26 -27.55
C SER A 12 26.00 -14.93 -26.99
N TYR A 13 25.89 -13.88 -27.78
CA TYR A 13 25.23 -12.65 -27.36
C TYR A 13 23.73 -12.88 -27.08
N ILE A 14 23.04 -13.65 -27.92
CA ILE A 14 21.62 -13.97 -27.74
C ILE A 14 21.38 -14.80 -26.49
N PHE A 15 22.15 -15.89 -26.29
CA PHE A 15 21.89 -16.85 -25.22
C PHE A 15 22.60 -16.54 -23.91
N LEU A 16 23.80 -15.98 -23.96
CA LEU A 16 24.69 -15.81 -22.80
C LEU A 16 25.00 -14.33 -22.50
N ASN A 17 24.61 -13.43 -23.38
CA ASN A 17 24.91 -12.00 -23.31
C ASN A 17 26.44 -11.69 -23.29
N VAL A 18 27.25 -12.56 -23.87
CA VAL A 18 28.72 -12.49 -23.90
C VAL A 18 29.24 -12.72 -25.31
N GLY A 19 30.21 -11.92 -25.73
CA GLY A 19 30.96 -12.15 -27.01
C GLY A 19 32.06 -13.20 -26.85
N ILE A 20 32.28 -14.01 -27.92
CA ILE A 20 33.29 -15.10 -27.92
C ILE A 20 34.68 -14.61 -28.39
N ASN A 21 34.87 -13.33 -28.70
CA ASN A 21 36.16 -12.80 -29.21
C ASN A 21 37.32 -13.12 -28.24
N ASP A 22 38.02 -14.21 -28.49
CA ASP A 22 39.18 -14.70 -27.73
C ASP A 22 39.03 -14.87 -26.21
N GLN A 23 37.82 -14.75 -25.70
CA GLN A 23 37.50 -14.74 -24.27
C GLN A 23 36.54 -15.88 -23.90
N TRP A 24 36.77 -17.08 -24.43
CA TRP A 24 35.95 -18.27 -24.19
C TRP A 24 35.78 -18.61 -22.70
N TYR A 25 36.68 -18.14 -21.83
CA TYR A 25 36.61 -18.33 -20.39
C TYR A 25 35.34 -17.67 -19.75
N TYR A 26 34.69 -16.72 -20.39
CA TYR A 26 33.39 -16.16 -19.93
C TYR A 26 32.23 -17.13 -20.13
N LEU A 27 32.35 -18.10 -21.02
CA LEU A 27 31.29 -19.09 -21.26
C LEU A 27 31.05 -19.98 -20.04
N ILE A 28 32.08 -20.29 -19.27
CA ILE A 28 31.96 -21.13 -18.08
C ILE A 28 31.10 -20.44 -16.99
N PRO A 29 31.40 -19.21 -16.54
CA PRO A 29 30.54 -18.49 -15.60
C PRO A 29 29.12 -18.33 -16.12
N ALA A 30 28.93 -17.98 -17.39
CA ALA A 30 27.60 -17.82 -18.00
C ALA A 30 26.80 -19.12 -17.95
N PHE A 31 27.42 -20.26 -18.32
CA PHE A 31 26.77 -21.57 -18.22
C PHE A 31 26.41 -21.92 -16.75
N LEU A 32 27.31 -21.67 -15.81
CA LEU A 32 27.07 -21.90 -14.40
C LEU A 32 25.92 -21.03 -13.87
N THR A 33 25.80 -19.81 -14.36
CA THR A 33 24.64 -18.94 -14.03
C THR A 33 23.34 -19.59 -14.49
N LEU A 34 23.26 -20.10 -15.72
CA LEU A 34 22.05 -20.78 -16.22
C LEU A 34 21.69 -22.00 -15.37
N VAL A 35 22.69 -22.83 -15.00
CA VAL A 35 22.49 -23.98 -14.11
C VAL A 35 22.02 -23.53 -12.72
N GLY A 36 22.59 -22.45 -12.19
CA GLY A 36 22.20 -21.87 -10.92
C GLY A 36 20.76 -21.35 -10.95
N LEU A 37 20.40 -20.56 -11.96
CA LEU A 37 19.06 -20.03 -12.13
C LEU A 37 18.01 -21.12 -12.35
N TRP A 38 18.35 -22.21 -13.04
CA TRP A 38 17.50 -23.40 -13.11
C TRP A 38 17.10 -23.90 -11.70
N GLY A 39 18.07 -24.00 -10.80
CA GLY A 39 17.83 -24.37 -9.40
C GLY A 39 16.98 -23.35 -8.64
N VAL A 40 17.28 -22.06 -8.81
CA VAL A 40 16.50 -20.95 -8.20
C VAL A 40 15.04 -21.00 -8.66
N PHE A 41 14.78 -21.10 -9.97
CA PHE A 41 13.43 -21.15 -10.52
C PHE A 41 12.66 -22.36 -9.99
N ARG A 42 13.29 -23.55 -9.94
CA ARG A 42 12.69 -24.74 -9.36
C ARG A 42 12.26 -24.53 -7.91
N LYS A 43 13.10 -23.90 -7.08
CA LYS A 43 12.77 -23.61 -5.69
C LYS A 43 11.66 -22.58 -5.53
N CYS A 44 11.64 -21.56 -6.39
CA CYS A 44 10.59 -20.55 -6.40
C CYS A 44 9.26 -21.01 -7.05
N GLY A 45 9.14 -22.31 -7.42
CA GLY A 45 7.93 -22.86 -8.03
C GLY A 45 7.71 -22.40 -9.48
N LEU A 46 8.77 -21.89 -10.15
CA LEU A 46 8.74 -21.51 -11.55
C LEU A 46 9.25 -22.64 -12.43
N THR A 47 8.89 -22.62 -13.72
CA THR A 47 9.33 -23.60 -14.70
C THR A 47 10.85 -23.49 -14.94
N PRO A 48 11.70 -24.48 -14.55
CA PRO A 48 13.14 -24.33 -14.53
C PRO A 48 13.78 -24.08 -15.90
N TRP A 49 13.25 -24.69 -16.98
CA TRP A 49 13.82 -24.55 -18.34
C TRP A 49 13.72 -23.12 -18.89
N HIS A 50 12.91 -22.24 -18.28
CA HIS A 50 12.89 -20.83 -18.64
C HIS A 50 14.23 -20.12 -18.38
N ALA A 51 15.09 -20.67 -17.52
CA ALA A 51 16.45 -20.18 -17.33
C ALA A 51 17.29 -20.18 -18.62
N LEU A 52 16.96 -21.08 -19.56
CA LEU A 52 17.69 -21.22 -20.83
C LEU A 52 17.23 -20.25 -21.91
N ILE A 53 16.09 -19.60 -21.76
CA ILE A 53 15.51 -18.70 -22.76
C ILE A 53 15.83 -17.25 -22.40
N PRO A 54 16.62 -16.53 -23.22
CA PRO A 54 16.84 -15.09 -23.03
C PRO A 54 15.53 -14.33 -22.96
N TYR A 55 15.50 -13.18 -22.32
CA TYR A 55 14.30 -12.38 -22.04
C TYR A 55 13.35 -13.08 -21.06
N VAL A 56 12.89 -14.32 -21.35
CA VAL A 56 12.03 -15.08 -20.45
C VAL A 56 12.73 -15.34 -19.11
N ARG A 57 14.01 -15.67 -19.14
CA ARG A 57 14.87 -15.82 -17.96
C ARG A 57 14.82 -14.59 -17.06
N ASP A 58 15.01 -13.41 -17.65
CA ASP A 58 15.09 -12.14 -16.91
C ASP A 58 13.72 -11.77 -16.32
N VAL A 59 12.64 -11.98 -17.08
CA VAL A 59 11.26 -11.81 -16.59
C VAL A 59 10.98 -12.77 -15.42
N ARG A 60 11.36 -14.06 -15.57
CA ARG A 60 11.15 -15.07 -14.52
C ARG A 60 12.00 -14.84 -13.28
N LEU A 61 13.18 -14.26 -13.44
CA LEU A 61 14.01 -13.85 -12.32
C LEU A 61 13.35 -12.71 -11.55
N GLY A 62 12.73 -11.76 -12.24
CA GLY A 62 11.90 -10.72 -11.63
C GLY A 62 10.67 -11.30 -10.90
N GLU A 63 10.00 -12.29 -11.47
CA GLU A 63 8.90 -13.01 -10.81
C GLU A 63 9.39 -13.74 -9.54
N ALA A 64 10.53 -14.44 -9.62
CA ALA A 64 11.15 -15.09 -8.46
C ALA A 64 11.51 -14.12 -7.34
N ALA A 65 11.84 -12.89 -7.69
CA ALA A 65 12.18 -11.81 -6.78
C ALA A 65 10.95 -11.00 -6.26
N GLY A 66 9.72 -11.31 -6.71
CA GLY A 66 8.53 -10.52 -6.44
C GLY A 66 8.52 -9.13 -7.11
N MET A 67 9.29 -8.97 -8.19
CA MET A 67 9.51 -7.72 -8.92
C MET A 67 9.20 -7.89 -10.41
N GLU A 68 7.97 -8.26 -10.75
CA GLU A 68 7.58 -8.58 -12.14
C GLU A 68 7.78 -7.42 -13.13
N LYS A 69 7.47 -6.18 -12.71
CA LYS A 69 7.63 -5.00 -13.58
C LYS A 69 9.09 -4.77 -13.92
N GLU A 70 9.96 -4.83 -12.92
CA GLU A 70 11.39 -4.69 -13.06
C GLU A 70 11.99 -5.82 -13.90
N GLY A 71 11.54 -7.04 -13.70
CA GLY A 71 11.93 -8.20 -14.51
C GLY A 71 11.58 -8.04 -15.99
N ARG A 72 10.37 -7.53 -16.30
CA ARG A 72 9.98 -7.23 -17.70
C ARG A 72 10.85 -6.15 -18.35
N ILE A 73 11.14 -5.08 -17.60
CA ILE A 73 12.01 -3.99 -18.09
C ILE A 73 13.44 -4.52 -18.28
N MET A 74 13.95 -5.30 -17.31
CA MET A 74 15.27 -5.92 -17.37
C MET A 74 15.40 -6.82 -18.62
N GLY A 75 14.42 -7.68 -18.88
CA GLY A 75 14.39 -8.52 -20.06
C GLY A 75 14.36 -7.72 -21.37
N PHE A 76 13.54 -6.67 -21.46
CA PHE A 76 13.52 -5.80 -22.62
C PHE A 76 14.87 -5.11 -22.86
N LEU A 77 15.49 -4.57 -21.80
CA LEU A 77 16.81 -3.94 -21.88
C LEU A 77 17.90 -4.94 -22.27
N SER A 78 17.83 -6.18 -21.77
CA SER A 78 18.76 -7.27 -22.12
C SER A 78 18.71 -7.57 -23.62
N VAL A 79 17.51 -7.69 -24.21
CA VAL A 79 17.36 -7.87 -25.67
C VAL A 79 17.89 -6.66 -26.42
N LEU A 80 17.57 -5.45 -26.02
CA LEU A 80 18.00 -4.23 -26.69
C LEU A 80 19.53 -4.08 -26.66
N THR A 81 20.15 -4.35 -25.51
CA THR A 81 21.62 -4.37 -25.36
C THR A 81 22.27 -5.40 -26.28
N SER A 82 21.68 -6.61 -26.35
CA SER A 82 22.17 -7.66 -27.27
C SER A 82 22.08 -7.22 -28.73
N LEU A 83 21.00 -6.59 -29.15
CA LEU A 83 20.83 -6.09 -30.50
C LEU A 83 21.85 -4.99 -30.86
N VAL A 84 22.09 -4.05 -29.95
CA VAL A 84 23.09 -2.98 -30.16
C VAL A 84 24.49 -3.57 -30.27
N ASN A 85 24.85 -4.53 -29.39
CA ASN A 85 26.16 -5.21 -29.45
C ASN A 85 26.33 -6.01 -30.73
N ILE A 86 25.29 -6.72 -31.17
CA ILE A 86 25.30 -7.45 -32.47
C ILE A 86 25.47 -6.47 -33.64
N ALA A 87 24.74 -5.34 -33.64
CA ALA A 87 24.91 -4.32 -34.68
C ALA A 87 26.35 -3.76 -34.71
N GLY A 88 26.94 -3.54 -33.53
CA GLY A 88 28.34 -3.15 -33.36
C GLY A 88 29.33 -4.10 -34.02
N LEU A 89 29.09 -5.43 -33.99
CA LEU A 89 29.96 -6.42 -34.68
C LEU A 89 30.00 -6.26 -36.19
N PHE A 90 28.91 -5.81 -36.81
CA PHE A 90 28.85 -5.59 -38.27
C PHE A 90 29.43 -4.24 -38.69
N VAL A 91 29.47 -3.25 -37.81
CA VAL A 91 29.92 -1.89 -38.09
C VAL A 91 31.39 -1.64 -37.67
N SER A 92 31.93 -2.46 -36.73
CA SER A 92 33.26 -2.26 -36.12
C SER A 92 34.43 -2.16 -37.12
N ASN A 93 34.29 -2.69 -38.35
CA ASN A 93 35.31 -2.62 -39.40
C ASN A 93 35.33 -1.32 -40.21
N SER A 94 34.40 -0.39 -39.99
CA SER A 94 34.23 0.78 -40.88
C SER A 94 34.86 2.07 -40.34
N GLY A 95 35.40 2.11 -39.09
CA GLY A 95 36.02 3.31 -38.49
C GLY A 95 35.10 4.54 -38.49
N SER A 96 33.80 4.32 -38.52
CA SER A 96 32.80 5.35 -38.74
C SER A 96 32.27 5.92 -37.40
N THR A 97 31.78 7.18 -37.44
CA THR A 97 31.05 7.82 -36.32
C THR A 97 29.91 6.96 -35.83
N VAL A 98 29.38 6.05 -36.66
CA VAL A 98 28.30 5.12 -36.29
C VAL A 98 28.75 4.08 -35.23
N SER A 99 30.01 3.57 -35.32
CA SER A 99 30.53 2.65 -34.31
C SER A 99 30.62 3.30 -32.94
N SER A 100 31.13 4.54 -32.87
CA SER A 100 31.21 5.28 -31.59
C SER A 100 29.84 5.59 -30.98
N ILE A 101 28.82 5.84 -31.80
CA ILE A 101 27.43 6.04 -31.32
C ILE A 101 26.87 4.74 -30.77
N LEU A 102 27.10 3.61 -31.43
CA LEU A 102 26.66 2.29 -30.95
C LEU A 102 27.34 1.91 -29.62
N ASP A 103 28.65 2.20 -29.49
CA ASP A 103 29.39 1.95 -28.23
C ASP A 103 28.84 2.78 -27.07
N ILE A 104 28.58 4.07 -27.28
CA ILE A 104 27.98 4.95 -26.27
C ILE A 104 26.57 4.46 -25.90
N ALA A 105 25.75 4.10 -26.88
CA ALA A 105 24.41 3.55 -26.66
C ALA A 105 24.46 2.23 -25.87
N GLY A 106 25.42 1.36 -26.20
CA GLY A 106 25.66 0.09 -25.49
C GLY A 106 26.02 0.32 -24.02
N ILE A 107 26.93 1.25 -23.74
CA ILE A 107 27.31 1.62 -22.37
C ILE A 107 26.10 2.16 -21.60
N PHE A 108 25.33 3.05 -22.19
CA PHE A 108 24.13 3.62 -21.55
C PHE A 108 23.09 2.54 -21.23
N LEU A 109 22.80 1.65 -22.18
CA LEU A 109 21.87 0.54 -21.97
C LEU A 109 22.38 -0.44 -20.92
N PHE A 110 23.68 -0.73 -20.88
CA PHE A 110 24.29 -1.57 -19.88
C PHE A 110 24.13 -0.98 -18.47
N LEU A 111 24.39 0.32 -18.29
CA LEU A 111 24.20 1.00 -17.00
C LEU A 111 22.74 0.96 -16.55
N LEU A 112 21.81 1.15 -17.49
CA LEU A 112 20.39 1.07 -17.20
C LEU A 112 19.98 -0.37 -16.81
N LEU A 113 20.46 -1.37 -17.53
CA LEU A 113 20.25 -2.78 -17.24
C LEU A 113 20.78 -3.13 -15.85
N LEU A 114 21.99 -2.66 -15.49
CA LEU A 114 22.60 -2.89 -14.19
C LEU A 114 21.73 -2.36 -13.03
N VAL A 115 21.10 -1.19 -13.20
CA VAL A 115 20.18 -0.64 -12.20
C VAL A 115 19.01 -1.60 -11.95
N TYR A 116 18.39 -2.13 -13.02
CA TYR A 116 17.26 -3.06 -12.88
C TYR A 116 17.70 -4.43 -12.35
N GLN A 117 18.89 -4.92 -12.72
CA GLN A 117 19.47 -6.14 -12.14
C GLN A 117 19.66 -6.02 -10.63
N ILE A 118 20.26 -4.91 -10.16
CA ILE A 118 20.43 -4.65 -8.73
C ILE A 118 19.08 -4.66 -8.01
N ARG A 119 18.04 -4.04 -8.59
CA ARG A 119 16.68 -4.03 -8.01
C ARG A 119 16.12 -5.45 -7.88
N VAL A 120 16.21 -6.26 -8.95
CA VAL A 120 15.74 -7.65 -8.93
C VAL A 120 16.55 -8.49 -7.92
N PHE A 121 17.85 -8.32 -7.83
CA PHE A 121 18.68 -9.01 -6.84
C PHE A 121 18.34 -8.58 -5.40
N MET A 122 17.98 -7.31 -5.18
CA MET A 122 17.46 -6.85 -3.87
C MET A 122 16.20 -7.60 -3.49
N GLY A 123 15.23 -7.71 -4.40
CA GLY A 123 14.02 -8.50 -4.17
C GLY A 123 14.34 -9.97 -3.89
N LEU A 124 15.27 -10.54 -4.64
CA LEU A 124 15.68 -11.94 -4.44
C LEU A 124 16.33 -12.17 -3.06
N THR A 125 17.13 -11.21 -2.53
CA THR A 125 17.67 -11.32 -1.17
C THR A 125 16.57 -11.30 -0.10
N GLU A 126 15.48 -10.56 -0.32
CA GLU A 126 14.32 -10.54 0.57
C GLU A 126 13.57 -11.88 0.52
N VAL A 127 13.30 -12.41 -0.68
CA VAL A 127 12.64 -13.72 -0.87
C VAL A 127 13.37 -14.86 -0.20
N PHE A 128 14.70 -14.88 -0.26
CA PHE A 128 15.54 -15.90 0.38
C PHE A 128 15.96 -15.57 1.81
N ASN A 129 15.46 -14.49 2.40
CA ASN A 129 15.78 -13.99 3.74
C ASN A 129 17.29 -13.89 3.99
N ARG A 130 18.00 -13.22 3.09
CA ARG A 130 19.46 -13.08 3.15
C ARG A 130 19.90 -11.63 3.29
N LYS A 131 21.10 -11.45 3.86
CA LYS A 131 21.68 -10.10 4.05
C LYS A 131 21.87 -9.39 2.71
N LYS A 132 21.61 -8.10 2.66
CA LYS A 132 21.80 -7.26 1.45
C LYS A 132 23.22 -7.29 0.88
N SER A 133 24.23 -7.66 1.68
CA SER A 133 25.61 -7.83 1.21
C SER A 133 25.77 -8.88 0.08
N TRP A 134 24.82 -9.84 -0.04
CA TRP A 134 24.80 -10.79 -1.14
C TRP A 134 24.61 -10.13 -2.51
N ILE A 135 24.02 -8.94 -2.58
CA ILE A 135 23.85 -8.18 -3.82
C ILE A 135 25.19 -7.91 -4.49
N ILE A 136 26.23 -7.64 -3.71
CA ILE A 136 27.58 -7.42 -4.23
C ILE A 136 28.07 -8.66 -5.01
N LEU A 137 27.81 -9.86 -4.46
CA LEU A 137 28.20 -11.10 -5.12
C LEU A 137 27.34 -11.37 -6.38
N TRP A 138 26.03 -11.07 -6.34
CA TRP A 138 25.14 -11.17 -7.49
C TRP A 138 25.56 -10.26 -8.63
N VAL A 139 26.04 -9.05 -8.34
CA VAL A 139 26.47 -8.08 -9.36
C VAL A 139 27.87 -8.42 -9.90
N LEU A 140 28.81 -8.82 -9.04
CA LEU A 140 30.20 -9.06 -9.46
C LEU A 140 30.41 -10.44 -10.07
N VAL A 141 29.80 -11.49 -9.49
CA VAL A 141 29.98 -12.88 -9.89
C VAL A 141 28.68 -13.64 -9.77
N GLU A 142 27.72 -13.34 -10.63
CA GLU A 142 26.35 -13.87 -10.60
C GLU A 142 26.26 -15.40 -10.50
N CYS A 143 27.17 -16.12 -11.12
CA CYS A 143 27.18 -17.59 -11.13
C CYS A 143 27.31 -18.20 -9.71
N ILE A 144 28.06 -17.56 -8.81
CA ILE A 144 28.29 -18.09 -7.45
C ILE A 144 27.00 -18.09 -6.63
N PRO A 145 26.33 -16.94 -6.40
CA PRO A 145 25.09 -16.96 -5.65
C PRO A 145 23.97 -17.73 -6.36
N ALA A 146 23.93 -17.72 -7.71
CA ALA A 146 22.96 -18.51 -8.45
C ALA A 146 23.08 -20.01 -8.15
N ILE A 147 24.29 -20.56 -8.16
CA ILE A 147 24.55 -21.97 -7.82
C ILE A 147 24.24 -22.23 -6.34
N ILE A 148 24.74 -21.38 -5.43
CA ILE A 148 24.53 -21.57 -3.98
C ILE A 148 23.04 -21.58 -3.66
N TRP A 149 22.30 -20.56 -4.09
CA TRP A 149 20.89 -20.44 -3.77
C TRP A 149 20.02 -21.45 -4.53
N GLY A 150 20.42 -21.81 -5.75
CA GLY A 150 19.70 -22.80 -6.54
C GLY A 150 19.80 -24.23 -6.01
N TRP A 151 20.97 -24.65 -5.51
CA TRP A 151 21.23 -26.06 -5.27
C TRP A 151 21.44 -26.44 -3.80
N PHE A 152 21.87 -25.53 -2.93
CA PHE A 152 22.06 -25.85 -1.51
C PHE A 152 20.75 -25.82 -0.73
N LYS A 153 20.49 -26.85 0.07
CA LYS A 153 19.25 -27.03 0.84
C LYS A 153 18.98 -25.93 1.88
N GLU A 154 20.02 -25.28 2.38
CA GLU A 154 19.93 -24.19 3.36
C GLU A 154 19.33 -22.90 2.81
N TYR A 155 19.27 -22.77 1.47
CA TYR A 155 18.73 -21.59 0.79
C TYR A 155 17.36 -21.95 0.23
N GLN A 156 16.31 -21.71 1.05
CA GLN A 156 14.93 -21.88 0.62
C GLN A 156 14.27 -20.51 0.54
N PRO A 157 13.44 -20.25 -0.47
CA PRO A 157 12.64 -19.05 -0.54
C PRO A 157 11.55 -19.08 0.54
N LEU A 158 11.24 -17.94 1.13
CA LEU A 158 10.16 -17.79 2.11
C LEU A 158 8.78 -18.07 1.48
N TRP A 159 8.67 -17.90 0.18
CA TRP A 159 7.45 -18.14 -0.59
C TRP A 159 7.80 -18.55 -2.03
N LYS A 160 6.90 -19.27 -2.69
CA LYS A 160 7.05 -19.65 -4.08
C LYS A 160 6.26 -18.70 -4.98
N ALA A 161 6.87 -18.26 -6.08
CA ALA A 161 6.20 -17.38 -7.05
C ALA A 161 4.92 -17.99 -7.63
N SER A 162 4.84 -19.33 -7.72
CA SER A 162 3.63 -20.05 -8.12
C SER A 162 2.51 -19.94 -7.08
N GLU A 163 2.85 -19.91 -5.80
CA GLU A 163 1.88 -19.77 -4.69
C GLU A 163 1.36 -18.33 -4.62
N LEU A 164 2.23 -17.33 -4.83
CA LEU A 164 1.81 -15.93 -4.93
C LEU A 164 0.91 -15.68 -6.14
N LYS A 165 1.24 -16.26 -7.29
CA LYS A 165 0.45 -16.09 -8.51
C LYS A 165 -0.91 -16.78 -8.40
N ASN A 166 -0.96 -17.95 -7.79
CA ASN A 166 -2.20 -18.68 -7.54
C ASN A 166 -2.98 -18.08 -6.35
N SER A 167 -2.32 -17.64 -5.29
CA SER A 167 -2.94 -16.92 -4.18
C SER A 167 -3.39 -15.52 -4.63
N ALA A 168 -2.54 -14.75 -5.30
CA ALA A 168 -2.90 -13.41 -5.75
C ALA A 168 -3.95 -13.41 -6.88
N ALA A 169 -3.88 -14.35 -7.84
CA ALA A 169 -4.83 -14.39 -8.95
C ALA A 169 -6.16 -15.08 -8.60
N ASN A 170 -6.16 -16.03 -7.67
CA ASN A 170 -7.39 -16.74 -7.25
C ASN A 170 -7.98 -16.19 -5.94
N PHE A 171 -7.16 -15.55 -5.07
CA PHE A 171 -7.64 -14.94 -3.82
C PHE A 171 -8.10 -13.48 -3.98
N PHE A 172 -7.57 -12.73 -4.93
CA PHE A 172 -7.83 -11.31 -5.08
C PHE A 172 -8.61 -10.92 -6.34
N SER A 173 -9.29 -11.85 -6.97
CA SER A 173 -10.55 -11.52 -7.64
C SER A 173 -11.68 -11.44 -6.61
N GLY A 174 -11.34 -11.10 -5.36
CA GLY A 174 -12.29 -10.68 -4.35
C GLY A 174 -13.12 -9.58 -5.00
N SER A 175 -14.38 -9.87 -5.22
CA SER A 175 -15.33 -8.99 -5.85
C SER A 175 -15.19 -7.61 -5.24
N LYS A 176 -14.95 -6.63 -6.10
CA LYS A 176 -15.07 -5.21 -5.71
C LYS A 176 -16.38 -5.05 -4.97
N ALA A 177 -16.38 -4.29 -3.89
CA ALA A 177 -17.62 -3.94 -3.23
C ALA A 177 -18.54 -3.28 -4.25
N GLU A 178 -19.79 -3.68 -4.26
CA GLU A 178 -20.80 -3.11 -5.14
C GLU A 178 -20.98 -1.64 -4.83
N VAL A 179 -21.07 -0.81 -5.87
CA VAL A 179 -21.27 0.62 -5.70
C VAL A 179 -22.72 0.87 -5.36
N MET A 180 -22.95 1.38 -4.16
CA MET A 180 -24.27 1.74 -3.67
C MET A 180 -24.51 3.22 -3.83
N ASP A 181 -25.78 3.62 -4.05
CA ASP A 181 -26.18 5.02 -4.21
C ASP A 181 -26.02 5.85 -2.92
N GLN A 182 -26.00 5.21 -1.77
CA GLN A 182 -25.77 5.83 -0.48
C GLN A 182 -24.65 5.08 0.26
N GLY A 183 -24.02 5.75 1.21
CA GLY A 183 -22.94 5.17 1.99
C GLY A 183 -21.57 5.40 1.38
N LEU A 184 -20.57 4.69 1.91
CA LEU A 184 -19.18 4.77 1.47
C LEU A 184 -18.72 3.44 0.89
N THR A 185 -18.50 3.40 -0.41
CA THR A 185 -17.84 2.26 -1.07
C THR A 185 -16.36 2.56 -1.27
N VAL A 186 -15.50 1.67 -0.78
CA VAL A 186 -14.04 1.74 -0.95
C VAL A 186 -13.57 0.52 -1.72
N ASN A 187 -13.03 0.72 -2.92
CA ASN A 187 -12.39 -0.29 -3.74
C ASN A 187 -10.94 0.13 -4.00
N LEU A 188 -10.04 -0.15 -3.07
CA LEU A 188 -8.63 0.19 -3.15
C LEU A 188 -7.83 -1.02 -3.65
N GLU A 189 -7.36 -0.97 -4.90
CA GLU A 189 -6.53 -2.02 -5.51
C GLU A 189 -5.09 -1.93 -4.99
N GLU A 190 -4.46 -0.75 -5.07
CA GLU A 190 -3.12 -0.55 -4.56
C GLU A 190 -2.81 0.92 -4.24
N ARG A 191 -2.05 1.14 -3.17
CA ARG A 191 -1.39 2.40 -2.87
C ARG A 191 0.11 2.16 -2.78
N THR A 192 0.88 2.85 -3.63
CA THR A 192 2.34 2.69 -3.72
C THR A 192 3.05 3.99 -3.36
N ALA A 193 4.21 3.86 -2.75
CA ALA A 193 5.18 4.96 -2.61
C ALA A 193 6.42 4.66 -3.44
N ARG A 194 7.00 5.69 -4.04
CA ARG A 194 8.29 5.58 -4.74
C ARG A 194 9.40 5.98 -3.78
N ASP A 195 10.22 5.02 -3.44
CA ASP A 195 11.53 5.26 -2.83
C ASP A 195 12.58 5.18 -3.94
N PHE A 196 13.65 5.97 -3.86
CA PHE A 196 14.62 6.30 -4.92
C PHE A 196 14.83 5.25 -6.04
N LEU A 197 14.81 3.95 -5.72
CA LEU A 197 14.97 2.83 -6.68
C LEU A 197 13.91 1.74 -6.55
N LYS A 198 12.91 1.88 -5.68
CA LYS A 198 11.97 0.81 -5.34
C LYS A 198 10.54 1.35 -5.25
N THR A 199 9.60 0.68 -5.89
CA THR A 199 8.17 0.90 -5.62
C THR A 199 7.78 0.05 -4.42
N LYS A 200 7.39 0.70 -3.32
CA LYS A 200 6.89 0.04 -2.12
C LYS A 200 5.36 0.06 -2.15
N TYR A 201 4.74 -1.09 -1.98
CA TYR A 201 3.31 -1.19 -1.75
C TYR A 201 3.02 -0.82 -0.29
N LEU A 202 2.20 0.20 -0.08
CA LEU A 202 1.78 0.63 1.24
C LEU A 202 0.47 -0.06 1.65
N LEU A 203 -0.49 -0.14 0.70
CA LEU A 203 -1.78 -0.83 0.86
C LEU A 203 -2.11 -1.62 -0.40
N ARG A 204 -2.84 -2.72 -0.25
CA ARG A 204 -3.38 -3.51 -1.37
C ARG A 204 -4.68 -4.21 -1.00
N ASP A 205 -5.56 -4.34 -2.00
CA ASP A 205 -6.75 -5.18 -1.99
C ASP A 205 -7.63 -4.94 -0.75
N ILE A 206 -8.12 -3.69 -0.61
CA ILE A 206 -9.02 -3.28 0.47
C ILE A 206 -10.36 -2.92 -0.17
N HIS A 207 -11.37 -3.77 0.05
CA HIS A 207 -12.69 -3.63 -0.53
C HIS A 207 -13.73 -3.70 0.56
N MET A 208 -14.61 -2.68 0.66
CA MET A 208 -15.67 -2.63 1.66
C MET A 208 -16.76 -1.64 1.30
N TYR A 209 -17.93 -1.83 1.89
CA TYR A 209 -19.03 -0.89 1.87
C TYR A 209 -19.47 -0.57 3.29
N ILE A 210 -19.52 0.71 3.64
CA ILE A 210 -19.97 1.22 4.93
C ILE A 210 -21.33 1.90 4.75
N GLN A 211 -22.29 1.46 5.54
CA GLN A 211 -23.65 2.00 5.50
C GLN A 211 -23.72 3.43 6.10
N PRO A 212 -24.66 4.27 5.64
CA PRO A 212 -24.97 5.51 6.32
C PRO A 212 -25.41 5.26 7.78
N GLY A 213 -24.99 6.13 8.68
CA GLY A 213 -25.31 6.00 10.10
C GLY A 213 -24.35 5.12 10.89
N HIS A 214 -23.40 4.46 10.24
CA HIS A 214 -22.44 3.59 10.91
C HIS A 214 -21.25 4.36 11.50
N MET A 215 -20.92 4.01 12.72
CA MET A 215 -19.70 4.41 13.41
C MET A 215 -18.70 3.23 13.35
N VAL A 216 -17.58 3.43 12.69
CA VAL A 216 -16.62 2.39 12.32
C VAL A 216 -15.30 2.60 13.02
N LEU A 217 -14.82 1.56 13.69
CA LEU A 217 -13.53 1.54 14.35
C LEU A 217 -12.43 1.08 13.37
N LEU A 218 -11.37 1.86 13.20
CA LEU A 218 -10.21 1.47 12.38
C LEU A 218 -9.06 1.01 13.26
N LEU A 219 -8.77 -0.28 13.23
CA LEU A 219 -7.71 -0.94 13.99
C LEU A 219 -6.55 -1.39 13.12
N GLY A 220 -5.42 -1.61 13.77
CA GLY A 220 -4.21 -2.18 13.15
C GLY A 220 -2.96 -1.72 13.89
N GLY A 221 -1.91 -2.50 13.81
CA GLY A 221 -0.64 -2.22 14.45
C GLY A 221 0.07 -0.98 13.92
N SER A 222 1.19 -0.64 14.55
CA SER A 222 2.03 0.47 14.09
C SER A 222 2.47 0.24 12.64
N GLY A 223 2.27 1.25 11.79
CA GLY A 223 2.59 1.18 10.37
C GLY A 223 1.76 0.17 9.55
N ALA A 224 0.64 -0.35 10.05
CA ALA A 224 -0.30 -1.18 9.27
C ALA A 224 -0.95 -0.43 8.09
N GLY A 225 -0.74 0.89 8.02
CA GLY A 225 -1.22 1.71 6.93
C GLY A 225 -2.51 2.47 7.24
N LYS A 226 -2.92 2.59 8.52
CA LYS A 226 -4.16 3.30 8.92
C LYS A 226 -4.23 4.72 8.36
N THR A 227 -3.24 5.55 8.62
CA THR A 227 -3.18 6.93 8.10
C THR A 227 -3.11 6.97 6.56
N THR A 228 -2.38 6.03 5.94
CA THR A 228 -2.34 5.90 4.47
C THR A 228 -3.70 5.53 3.89
N TYR A 229 -4.46 4.65 4.58
CA TYR A 229 -5.81 4.29 4.21
C TYR A 229 -6.75 5.49 4.32
N LEU A 230 -6.73 6.20 5.45
CA LEU A 230 -7.54 7.41 5.64
C LEU A 230 -7.23 8.48 4.60
N ASN A 231 -5.95 8.70 4.27
CA ASN A 231 -5.54 9.65 3.23
C ASN A 231 -6.00 9.24 1.83
N ALA A 232 -6.10 7.94 1.55
CA ALA A 232 -6.65 7.45 0.30
C ALA A 232 -8.18 7.60 0.27
N VAL A 233 -8.87 7.31 1.37
CA VAL A 233 -10.34 7.40 1.46
C VAL A 233 -10.82 8.87 1.41
N ASN A 234 -10.12 9.80 2.07
CA ASN A 234 -10.47 11.21 2.04
C ASN A 234 -10.03 11.95 0.76
N GLY A 235 -9.35 11.26 -0.18
CA GLY A 235 -8.90 11.82 -1.45
C GLY A 235 -7.64 12.70 -1.37
N TYR A 236 -7.04 12.88 -0.17
CA TYR A 236 -5.83 13.68 0.02
C TYR A 236 -4.62 13.06 -0.70
N GLU A 237 -4.48 11.74 -0.62
CA GLU A 237 -3.47 10.99 -1.35
C GLU A 237 -4.12 10.01 -2.34
N LYS A 238 -3.89 10.22 -3.63
CA LYS A 238 -4.46 9.33 -4.65
C LYS A 238 -3.83 7.94 -4.61
N ALA A 239 -4.67 6.93 -4.65
CA ALA A 239 -4.33 5.53 -4.83
C ALA A 239 -4.93 5.01 -6.14
N LYS A 240 -4.56 3.81 -6.56
CA LYS A 240 -5.32 3.08 -7.57
C LYS A 240 -6.56 2.52 -6.89
N ALA A 241 -7.58 3.34 -6.78
CA ALA A 241 -8.78 3.06 -6.02
C ALA A 241 -10.00 3.73 -6.65
N GLU A 242 -11.16 3.19 -6.34
CA GLU A 242 -12.45 3.82 -6.54
C GLU A 242 -13.09 4.02 -5.17
N VAL A 243 -13.25 5.29 -4.78
CA VAL A 243 -13.88 5.69 -3.52
C VAL A 243 -15.13 6.47 -3.85
N ILE A 244 -16.29 5.93 -3.46
CA ILE A 244 -17.59 6.49 -3.78
C ILE A 244 -18.33 6.80 -2.47
N LEU A 245 -18.68 8.06 -2.28
CA LEU A 245 -19.48 8.55 -1.17
C LEU A 245 -20.82 9.04 -1.70
N ASN A 246 -21.90 8.41 -1.26
CA ASN A 246 -23.27 8.76 -1.68
C ASN A 246 -23.43 8.85 -3.21
N GLY A 247 -22.93 7.82 -3.94
CA GLY A 247 -23.01 7.73 -5.39
C GLY A 247 -22.00 8.61 -6.17
N ARG A 248 -21.21 9.45 -5.49
CA ARG A 248 -20.26 10.38 -6.11
C ARG A 248 -18.82 9.90 -5.95
N ASN A 249 -18.04 9.95 -7.03
CA ASN A 249 -16.67 9.48 -7.02
C ASN A 249 -15.71 10.52 -6.45
N MET A 250 -15.11 10.22 -5.30
CA MET A 250 -14.22 11.10 -4.54
C MET A 250 -13.02 11.61 -5.35
N TYR A 251 -12.43 10.78 -6.20
CA TYR A 251 -11.22 11.18 -6.94
C TYR A 251 -11.52 12.00 -8.19
N LYS A 252 -12.73 11.84 -8.77
CA LYS A 252 -13.15 12.59 -9.95
C LYS A 252 -13.73 13.95 -9.57
N GLU A 253 -14.46 14.00 -8.46
CA GLU A 253 -15.23 15.17 -8.02
C GLU A 253 -14.65 15.80 -6.74
N TYR A 254 -13.37 15.59 -6.46
CA TYR A 254 -12.73 15.97 -5.18
C TYR A 254 -12.99 17.42 -4.77
N LYS A 255 -12.91 18.38 -5.71
CA LYS A 255 -13.10 19.81 -5.44
C LYS A 255 -14.50 20.14 -4.93
N ASP A 256 -15.50 19.43 -5.44
CA ASP A 256 -16.91 19.65 -5.09
C ASP A 256 -17.31 18.86 -3.84
N MET A 257 -16.57 17.80 -3.51
CA MET A 257 -16.84 16.88 -2.39
C MET A 257 -15.97 17.13 -1.17
N MET A 258 -14.93 17.98 -1.27
CA MET A 258 -14.00 18.18 -0.15
C MET A 258 -14.69 18.71 1.14
N TYR A 259 -15.84 19.34 1.02
CA TYR A 259 -16.63 19.84 2.15
C TYR A 259 -17.61 18.77 2.70
N ASP A 260 -17.84 17.70 1.95
CA ASP A 260 -18.63 16.54 2.40
C ASP A 260 -17.80 15.59 3.31
N ILE A 261 -16.52 15.92 3.51
CA ILE A 261 -15.60 15.15 4.34
C ILE A 261 -15.05 16.05 5.46
N GLY A 262 -15.19 15.63 6.69
CA GLY A 262 -14.50 16.18 7.85
C GLY A 262 -13.32 15.28 8.22
N PHE A 263 -12.14 15.86 8.42
CA PHE A 263 -10.95 15.12 8.87
C PHE A 263 -10.33 15.82 10.07
N VAL A 264 -10.39 15.16 11.22
CA VAL A 264 -9.79 15.61 12.47
C VAL A 264 -8.46 14.89 12.67
N PRO A 265 -7.32 15.58 12.54
CA PRO A 265 -6.01 14.97 12.77
C PRO A 265 -5.74 14.73 14.25
N GLN A 266 -4.75 13.89 14.55
CA GLN A 266 -4.30 13.62 15.92
C GLN A 266 -3.87 14.91 16.65
N GLN A 267 -3.15 15.80 15.97
CA GLN A 267 -2.69 17.08 16.53
C GLN A 267 -3.68 18.21 16.21
N ASP A 268 -4.05 18.97 17.23
CA ASP A 268 -4.93 20.13 17.09
C ASP A 268 -4.16 21.32 16.49
N LEU A 269 -4.55 21.74 15.29
CA LEU A 269 -3.92 22.84 14.56
C LEU A 269 -4.73 24.13 14.74
N MET A 270 -4.63 24.76 15.91
CA MET A 270 -5.36 25.99 16.25
C MET A 270 -4.44 27.07 16.81
N ARG A 271 -4.81 28.34 16.57
CA ARG A 271 -4.07 29.49 17.14
C ARG A 271 -4.49 29.71 18.59
N GLY A 272 -3.56 29.56 19.52
CA GLY A 272 -3.82 29.73 20.94
C GLY A 272 -4.29 31.13 21.35
N SER A 273 -3.96 32.18 20.57
CA SER A 273 -4.31 33.58 20.80
C SER A 273 -5.75 33.97 20.42
N ASP A 274 -6.42 33.13 19.65
CA ASP A 274 -7.78 33.42 19.20
C ASP A 274 -8.82 32.90 20.20
N SER A 275 -10.00 33.52 20.22
CA SER A 275 -11.11 32.98 21.01
C SER A 275 -11.76 31.79 20.29
N VAL A 276 -12.49 30.95 21.05
CA VAL A 276 -13.28 29.84 20.50
C VAL A 276 -14.19 30.32 19.38
N TYR A 277 -14.96 31.38 19.62
CA TYR A 277 -15.87 31.96 18.61
C TYR A 277 -15.14 32.40 17.35
N ARG A 278 -14.01 33.12 17.51
CA ARG A 278 -13.26 33.61 16.36
C ARG A 278 -12.66 32.44 15.56
N THR A 279 -12.14 31.43 16.23
CA THR A 279 -11.61 30.22 15.58
C THR A 279 -12.68 29.52 14.73
N LEU A 280 -13.90 29.39 15.26
CA LEU A 280 -15.02 28.79 14.51
C LEU A 280 -15.51 29.69 13.37
N MET A 281 -15.57 31.02 13.55
CA MET A 281 -15.95 31.93 12.48
C MET A 281 -14.93 31.95 11.33
N ASP A 282 -13.64 31.93 11.65
CA ASP A 282 -12.57 31.83 10.63
C ASP A 282 -12.67 30.47 9.88
N ALA A 283 -12.93 29.37 10.59
CA ALA A 283 -13.15 28.06 9.99
C ALA A 283 -14.44 28.05 9.13
N ALA A 284 -15.53 28.65 9.60
CA ALA A 284 -16.77 28.78 8.84
C ALA A 284 -16.58 29.55 7.52
N THR A 285 -15.75 30.59 7.53
CA THR A 285 -15.42 31.34 6.33
C THR A 285 -14.71 30.50 5.27
N LEU A 286 -13.91 29.49 5.70
CA LEU A 286 -13.15 28.61 4.80
C LEU A 286 -13.94 27.38 4.35
N ARG A 287 -14.89 26.90 5.18
CA ARG A 287 -15.57 25.62 4.99
C ARG A 287 -17.00 25.70 4.52
N LEU A 288 -17.67 26.83 4.75
CA LEU A 288 -19.04 27.03 4.26
C LEU A 288 -19.04 27.65 2.87
N PRO A 289 -20.08 27.41 2.06
CA PRO A 289 -20.22 28.00 0.73
C PRO A 289 -20.02 29.50 0.71
N SER A 290 -19.48 30.03 -0.38
CA SER A 290 -19.13 31.44 -0.52
C SER A 290 -20.37 32.36 -0.54
N ASP A 291 -21.53 31.82 -0.88
CA ASP A 291 -22.84 32.51 -0.91
C ASP A 291 -23.51 32.63 0.48
N PHE A 292 -22.98 31.94 1.50
CA PHE A 292 -23.45 32.11 2.87
C PHE A 292 -23.16 33.52 3.36
N THR A 293 -24.20 34.19 3.84
CA THR A 293 -24.09 35.50 4.49
C THR A 293 -23.36 35.39 5.84
N HIS A 294 -22.93 36.53 6.37
CA HIS A 294 -22.30 36.54 7.71
C HIS A 294 -23.26 35.99 8.79
N ALA A 295 -24.54 36.36 8.70
CA ALA A 295 -25.56 35.93 9.67
C ALA A 295 -25.81 34.42 9.61
N GLU A 296 -25.81 33.81 8.42
CA GLU A 296 -25.92 32.34 8.26
C GLU A 296 -24.70 31.61 8.80
N ARG A 297 -23.50 32.14 8.58
CA ARG A 297 -22.26 31.58 9.18
C ARG A 297 -22.30 31.68 10.69
N GLU A 298 -22.71 32.81 11.23
CA GLU A 298 -22.85 33.02 12.68
C GLU A 298 -23.86 32.04 13.28
N ALA A 299 -25.03 31.89 12.68
CA ALA A 299 -26.05 30.94 13.12
C ALA A 299 -25.50 29.49 13.13
N ARG A 300 -24.76 29.09 12.08
CA ARG A 300 -24.15 27.77 12.01
C ARG A 300 -23.06 27.57 13.08
N VAL A 301 -22.25 28.57 13.35
CA VAL A 301 -21.24 28.55 14.41
C VAL A 301 -21.87 28.39 15.78
N GLU A 302 -22.94 29.13 16.07
CA GLU A 302 -23.68 29.00 17.34
C GLU A 302 -24.27 27.59 17.52
N GLU A 303 -24.92 27.06 16.48
CA GLU A 303 -25.46 25.70 16.46
C GLU A 303 -24.34 24.67 16.76
N VAL A 304 -23.21 24.77 16.10
CA VAL A 304 -22.09 23.83 16.29
C VAL A 304 -21.47 23.99 17.68
N MET A 305 -21.35 25.20 18.21
CA MET A 305 -20.92 25.42 19.59
C MET A 305 -21.84 24.77 20.60
N GLU A 306 -23.16 24.82 20.36
CA GLU A 306 -24.13 24.16 21.25
C GLU A 306 -23.98 22.63 21.20
N ILE A 307 -23.89 22.03 19.99
CA ILE A 307 -23.69 20.59 19.78
C ILE A 307 -22.47 20.09 20.56
N PHE A 308 -21.35 20.80 20.50
CA PHE A 308 -20.09 20.38 21.14
C PHE A 308 -19.90 20.96 22.56
N GLY A 309 -20.92 21.62 23.15
CA GLY A 309 -20.87 22.16 24.49
C GLY A 309 -19.80 23.25 24.68
N LEU A 310 -19.54 24.05 23.65
CA LEU A 310 -18.52 25.10 23.64
C LEU A 310 -19.09 26.48 23.98
N THR A 311 -20.42 26.66 24.05
CA THR A 311 -21.09 27.94 24.35
C THR A 311 -20.60 28.60 25.65
N PRO A 312 -20.37 27.88 26.77
CA PRO A 312 -19.87 28.50 28.00
C PRO A 312 -18.49 29.10 27.88
N VAL A 313 -17.67 28.61 26.92
CA VAL A 313 -16.28 29.05 26.72
C VAL A 313 -16.08 29.86 25.44
N LYS A 314 -17.19 30.33 24.81
CA LYS A 314 -17.22 31.08 23.55
C LYS A 314 -16.13 32.18 23.47
N ASN A 315 -15.96 32.93 24.53
CA ASN A 315 -15.03 34.08 24.56
C ASN A 315 -13.65 33.74 25.13
N ASN A 316 -13.43 32.50 25.55
CA ASN A 316 -12.15 32.07 26.09
C ASN A 316 -11.12 31.93 24.96
N LEU A 317 -9.85 32.28 25.26
CA LEU A 317 -8.76 32.00 24.36
C LEU A 317 -8.51 30.50 24.27
N VAL A 318 -8.18 30.00 23.09
CA VAL A 318 -7.88 28.57 22.82
C VAL A 318 -6.77 28.04 23.72
N VAL A 319 -5.76 28.87 24.04
CA VAL A 319 -4.67 28.45 24.95
C VAL A 319 -5.15 28.19 26.38
N LYS A 320 -6.30 28.76 26.80
CA LYS A 320 -6.87 28.58 28.15
C LYS A 320 -7.87 27.40 28.24
N LEU A 321 -8.14 26.72 27.13
CA LEU A 321 -9.05 25.58 27.10
C LEU A 321 -8.42 24.35 27.75
N SER A 322 -9.24 23.54 28.42
CA SER A 322 -8.83 22.18 28.79
C SER A 322 -8.56 21.33 27.55
N GLY A 323 -7.84 20.21 27.71
CA GLY A 323 -7.58 19.27 26.60
C GLY A 323 -8.86 18.86 25.87
N GLY A 324 -9.91 18.47 26.63
CA GLY A 324 -11.20 18.08 26.07
C GLY A 324 -11.94 19.19 25.36
N GLN A 325 -11.91 20.43 25.90
CA GLN A 325 -12.51 21.58 25.23
C GLN A 325 -11.79 21.90 23.92
N ARG A 326 -10.45 21.78 23.90
CA ARG A 326 -9.64 22.00 22.72
C ARG A 326 -9.93 20.92 21.65
N LYS A 327 -10.06 19.67 22.05
CA LYS A 327 -10.38 18.56 21.13
C LYS A 327 -11.80 18.75 20.56
N ARG A 328 -12.80 19.08 21.39
CA ARG A 328 -14.15 19.40 20.92
C ARG A 328 -14.17 20.59 19.97
N LEU A 329 -13.35 21.62 20.20
CA LEU A 329 -13.21 22.75 19.25
C LEU A 329 -12.62 22.30 17.92
N SER A 330 -11.57 21.44 17.94
CA SER A 330 -10.98 20.86 16.71
C SER A 330 -12.02 20.09 15.88
N ILE A 331 -12.82 19.26 16.55
CA ILE A 331 -13.90 18.51 15.91
C ILE A 331 -15.00 19.45 15.39
N ALA A 332 -15.40 20.45 16.17
CA ALA A 332 -16.41 21.43 15.79
C ALA A 332 -16.03 22.20 14.52
N MET A 333 -14.76 22.56 14.36
CA MET A 333 -14.26 23.25 13.15
C MET A 333 -14.47 22.40 11.89
N GLU A 334 -14.26 21.09 11.97
CA GLU A 334 -14.47 20.17 10.85
C GLU A 334 -15.95 19.89 10.60
N PHE A 335 -16.79 19.95 11.65
CA PHE A 335 -18.21 19.69 11.59
C PHE A 335 -19.04 20.86 11.03
N LEU A 336 -18.46 22.05 10.89
CA LEU A 336 -19.15 23.24 10.34
C LEU A 336 -19.79 22.96 8.98
N SER A 337 -19.13 22.23 8.09
CA SER A 337 -19.65 21.87 6.78
C SER A 337 -20.72 20.78 6.79
N ASN A 338 -21.06 20.23 7.96
CA ASN A 338 -22.00 19.13 8.11
C ASN A 338 -21.65 17.90 7.24
N PRO A 339 -20.43 17.37 7.35
CA PRO A 339 -19.92 16.36 6.42
C PRO A 339 -20.73 15.07 6.47
N SER A 340 -20.81 14.37 5.32
CA SER A 340 -21.41 13.04 5.21
C SER A 340 -20.45 11.94 5.70
N LEU A 341 -19.14 12.15 5.53
CA LEU A 341 -18.08 11.29 6.04
C LEU A 341 -17.21 12.05 7.04
N PHE A 342 -17.08 11.53 8.25
CA PHE A 342 -16.32 12.15 9.31
C PHE A 342 -15.22 11.19 9.81
N ILE A 343 -13.97 11.58 9.65
CA ILE A 343 -12.80 10.79 9.97
C ILE A 343 -12.07 11.44 11.15
N LEU A 344 -11.81 10.67 12.20
CA LEU A 344 -11.14 11.17 13.39
C LEU A 344 -9.95 10.27 13.74
N ASP A 345 -8.78 10.89 13.78
CA ASP A 345 -7.53 10.22 14.14
C ASP A 345 -7.19 10.54 15.61
N GLU A 346 -7.41 9.55 16.48
CA GLU A 346 -7.19 9.62 17.95
C GLU A 346 -7.89 10.82 18.62
N PRO A 347 -9.22 10.96 18.48
CA PRO A 347 -9.93 12.10 19.04
C PRO A 347 -9.96 12.10 20.58
N ASP A 348 -9.66 10.98 21.21
CA ASP A 348 -9.61 10.77 22.65
C ASP A 348 -8.20 10.96 23.24
N SER A 349 -7.21 11.26 22.43
CA SER A 349 -5.84 11.46 22.91
C SER A 349 -5.74 12.61 23.95
N GLY A 350 -5.20 12.29 25.13
CA GLY A 350 -5.07 13.26 26.23
C GLY A 350 -6.35 13.55 27.01
N LEU A 351 -7.43 12.80 26.76
CA LEU A 351 -8.66 12.87 27.56
C LEU A 351 -8.68 11.79 28.66
N ASP A 352 -9.31 12.10 29.78
CA ASP A 352 -9.66 11.06 30.74
C ASP A 352 -10.80 10.16 30.21
N GLY A 353 -11.00 9.02 30.86
CA GLY A 353 -11.95 8.01 30.38
C GLY A 353 -13.41 8.50 30.32
N VAL A 354 -13.81 9.41 31.23
CA VAL A 354 -15.18 9.98 31.25
C VAL A 354 -15.37 10.95 30.09
N MET A 355 -14.42 11.88 29.92
CA MET A 355 -14.47 12.87 28.83
C MET A 355 -14.35 12.22 27.46
N ALA A 356 -13.53 11.17 27.35
CA ALA A 356 -13.43 10.39 26.12
C ALA A 356 -14.78 9.73 25.77
N ARG A 357 -15.44 9.08 26.75
CA ARG A 357 -16.74 8.45 26.51
C ARG A 357 -17.82 9.45 26.15
N GLU A 358 -17.86 10.62 26.78
CA GLU A 358 -18.78 11.70 26.42
C GLU A 358 -18.60 12.15 24.97
N LEU A 359 -17.34 12.31 24.54
CA LEU A 359 -17.03 12.65 23.15
C LEU A 359 -17.54 11.57 22.19
N PHE A 360 -17.28 10.29 22.46
CA PHE A 360 -17.75 9.19 21.61
C PHE A 360 -19.28 9.07 21.58
N LEU A 361 -19.98 9.37 22.68
CA LEU A 361 -21.44 9.45 22.69
C LEU A 361 -21.97 10.58 21.78
N GLN A 362 -21.30 11.74 21.76
CA GLN A 362 -21.64 12.83 20.83
C GLN A 362 -21.41 12.40 19.37
N LEU A 363 -20.30 11.71 19.09
CA LEU A 363 -20.02 11.18 17.74
C LEU A 363 -21.07 10.13 17.34
N ARG A 364 -21.51 9.28 18.25
CA ARG A 364 -22.58 8.31 18.01
C ARG A 364 -23.88 9.02 17.61
N GLN A 365 -24.28 10.07 18.34
CA GLN A 365 -25.47 10.86 18.01
C GLN A 365 -25.38 11.51 16.62
N ILE A 366 -24.17 11.92 16.22
CA ILE A 366 -23.92 12.46 14.88
C ILE A 366 -24.05 11.35 13.81
N ALA A 367 -23.51 10.15 14.08
CA ALA A 367 -23.66 9.02 13.18
C ALA A 367 -25.13 8.62 13.00
N ASP A 368 -25.92 8.59 14.07
CA ASP A 368 -27.35 8.27 14.06
C ASP A 368 -28.19 9.21 13.17
N GLN A 369 -27.64 10.38 12.82
CA GLN A 369 -28.23 11.29 11.83
C GLN A 369 -27.93 10.89 10.37
N GLY A 370 -27.39 9.69 10.14
CA GLY A 370 -27.06 9.17 8.81
C GLY A 370 -25.65 9.50 8.34
N LYS A 371 -24.76 10.00 9.23
CA LYS A 371 -23.36 10.28 8.90
C LYS A 371 -22.54 9.02 9.05
N ILE A 372 -21.47 8.89 8.23
CA ILE A 372 -20.48 7.82 8.40
C ILE A 372 -19.33 8.39 9.21
N ILE A 373 -18.98 7.70 10.30
CA ILE A 373 -17.88 8.12 11.18
C ILE A 373 -16.83 7.01 11.23
N ILE A 374 -15.60 7.34 10.88
CA ILE A 374 -14.44 6.41 10.99
C ILE A 374 -13.50 6.96 12.05
N VAL A 375 -13.19 6.15 13.06
CA VAL A 375 -12.36 6.56 14.19
C VAL A 375 -11.18 5.61 14.38
N ILE A 376 -10.01 6.18 14.62
CA ILE A 376 -8.85 5.48 15.19
C ILE A 376 -8.78 5.86 16.68
N THR A 377 -8.65 4.89 17.57
CA THR A 377 -8.39 5.11 19.00
C THR A 377 -7.41 4.09 19.54
N HIS A 378 -6.67 4.46 20.59
CA HIS A 378 -5.77 3.57 21.32
C HIS A 378 -6.45 2.82 22.47
N THR A 379 -7.67 3.20 22.84
CA THR A 379 -8.42 2.55 23.93
C THR A 379 -9.79 2.06 23.46
N PRO A 380 -9.82 1.20 22.40
CA PRO A 380 -11.06 0.83 21.74
C PRO A 380 -12.05 0.12 22.64
N ASP A 381 -11.57 -0.75 23.53
CA ASP A 381 -12.43 -1.60 24.37
C ASP A 381 -13.28 -0.79 25.38
N ARG A 382 -12.90 0.46 25.68
CA ARG A 382 -13.67 1.34 26.57
C ARG A 382 -14.95 1.90 25.95
N VAL A 383 -15.01 1.94 24.62
CA VAL A 383 -16.08 2.60 23.87
C VAL A 383 -16.62 1.71 22.74
N ILE A 384 -16.25 0.44 22.75
CA ILE A 384 -16.57 -0.52 21.68
C ILE A 384 -18.09 -0.69 21.48
N ASP A 385 -18.87 -0.53 22.52
CA ASP A 385 -20.32 -0.59 22.53
C ASP A 385 -21.01 0.54 21.71
N LEU A 386 -20.25 1.54 21.29
CA LEU A 386 -20.72 2.65 20.49
C LEU A 386 -20.45 2.48 18.98
N PHE A 387 -19.71 1.43 18.59
CA PHE A 387 -19.35 1.15 17.22
C PHE A 387 -20.21 0.04 16.61
N ASP A 388 -20.55 0.19 15.34
CA ASP A 388 -21.28 -0.82 14.56
C ASP A 388 -20.31 -1.84 13.94
N ASP A 389 -19.26 -1.34 13.27
CA ASP A 389 -18.31 -2.15 12.54
C ASP A 389 -16.86 -1.88 12.95
N VAL A 390 -16.01 -2.82 12.61
CA VAL A 390 -14.56 -2.67 12.74
C VAL A 390 -13.84 -3.00 11.42
N ILE A 391 -12.88 -2.15 11.06
CA ILE A 391 -11.88 -2.39 10.02
C ILE A 391 -10.60 -2.80 10.72
N VAL A 392 -10.07 -3.98 10.41
CA VAL A 392 -8.76 -4.41 10.91
C VAL A 392 -7.77 -4.44 9.74
N LEU A 393 -6.79 -3.54 9.77
CA LEU A 393 -5.67 -3.55 8.84
C LEU A 393 -4.47 -4.26 9.45
N ALA A 394 -3.87 -5.14 8.68
CA ALA A 394 -2.69 -5.90 9.10
C ALA A 394 -1.59 -5.82 8.03
N LYS A 395 -0.32 -5.93 8.46
CA LYS A 395 0.82 -6.02 7.54
C LYS A 395 1.03 -7.47 7.13
N ASP A 396 0.99 -7.73 5.83
CA ASP A 396 1.41 -9.03 5.28
C ASP A 396 2.94 -9.25 5.44
N ALA A 397 3.42 -10.44 5.04
CA ALA A 397 4.84 -10.78 5.04
C ALA A 397 5.70 -9.76 4.29
N ASN A 398 5.15 -9.07 3.27
CA ASN A 398 5.83 -8.05 2.47
C ASN A 398 5.78 -6.65 3.09
N ARG A 399 5.28 -6.52 4.32
CA ARG A 399 5.03 -5.23 5.00
C ARG A 399 4.06 -4.31 4.25
N THR A 400 3.13 -4.90 3.49
CA THR A 400 2.04 -4.20 2.82
C THR A 400 0.79 -4.29 3.70
N GLY A 401 0.11 -3.17 3.91
CA GLY A 401 -1.15 -3.16 4.66
C GLY A 401 -2.27 -3.79 3.85
N ARG A 402 -2.99 -4.71 4.47
CA ARG A 402 -4.09 -5.48 3.91
C ARG A 402 -5.28 -5.47 4.84
N LEU A 403 -6.46 -5.74 4.29
CA LEU A 403 -7.67 -5.95 5.07
C LEU A 403 -7.66 -7.36 5.67
N ALA A 404 -7.63 -7.43 7.01
CA ALA A 404 -7.76 -8.68 7.76
C ALA A 404 -9.20 -8.93 8.22
N TRP A 405 -10.01 -7.87 8.35
CA TRP A 405 -11.44 -7.93 8.64
C TRP A 405 -12.14 -6.60 8.36
N PHE A 406 -13.39 -6.71 7.91
CA PHE A 406 -14.38 -5.64 7.93
C PHE A 406 -15.75 -6.24 8.24
N GLY A 407 -16.49 -5.62 9.15
CA GLY A 407 -17.85 -5.98 9.53
C GLY A 407 -18.12 -5.80 11.02
N PRO A 408 -19.26 -6.34 11.52
CA PRO A 408 -19.73 -6.15 12.88
C PRO A 408 -18.71 -6.58 13.94
N ILE A 409 -18.72 -5.89 15.08
CA ILE A 409 -17.79 -6.07 16.21
C ILE A 409 -17.82 -7.52 16.74
N ASP A 410 -19.02 -8.08 16.96
CA ASP A 410 -19.15 -9.43 17.55
C ASP A 410 -18.69 -10.52 16.58
N GLU A 411 -18.91 -10.32 15.29
CA GLU A 411 -18.39 -11.24 14.26
C GLU A 411 -16.85 -11.16 14.18
N ALA A 412 -16.27 -9.98 14.36
CA ALA A 412 -14.82 -9.83 14.43
C ALA A 412 -14.23 -10.63 15.60
N ARG A 413 -14.82 -10.50 16.80
CA ARG A 413 -14.40 -11.29 17.97
C ARG A 413 -14.44 -12.79 17.68
N ALA A 414 -15.53 -13.28 17.13
CA ALA A 414 -15.68 -14.68 16.76
C ALA A 414 -14.66 -15.14 15.69
N PHE A 415 -14.40 -14.29 14.68
CA PHE A 415 -13.46 -14.57 13.60
C PHE A 415 -12.01 -14.69 14.07
N PHE A 416 -11.56 -13.78 14.94
CA PHE A 416 -10.21 -13.78 15.50
C PHE A 416 -10.07 -14.73 16.70
N GLY A 417 -11.20 -15.19 17.31
CA GLY A 417 -11.20 -15.97 18.54
C GLY A 417 -10.63 -15.16 19.73
N LYS A 418 -10.96 -13.86 19.81
CA LYS A 418 -10.46 -12.92 20.80
C LYS A 418 -11.63 -12.15 21.42
N ASP A 419 -11.53 -11.83 22.71
CA ASP A 419 -12.60 -11.14 23.45
C ASP A 419 -12.48 -9.62 23.36
N SER A 420 -11.27 -9.08 23.17
CA SER A 420 -11.02 -7.64 23.12
C SER A 420 -10.42 -7.18 21.79
N MET A 421 -10.61 -5.90 21.45
CA MET A 421 -10.03 -5.29 20.27
C MET A 421 -8.50 -5.16 20.37
N GLU A 422 -8.00 -4.95 21.58
CA GLU A 422 -6.55 -4.92 21.84
C GLU A 422 -5.91 -6.29 21.56
N GLU A 423 -6.56 -7.40 21.91
CA GLU A 423 -6.09 -8.76 21.59
C GLU A 423 -6.16 -9.04 20.09
N ILE A 424 -7.17 -8.54 19.37
CA ILE A 424 -7.23 -8.65 17.90
C ILE A 424 -6.03 -7.94 17.26
N VAL A 425 -5.73 -6.71 17.70
CA VAL A 425 -4.55 -5.99 17.20
C VAL A 425 -3.26 -6.77 17.52
N LYS A 426 -3.15 -7.36 18.72
CA LYS A 426 -2.00 -8.18 19.11
C LYS A 426 -1.88 -9.43 18.24
N ALA A 427 -3.00 -10.07 17.88
CA ALA A 427 -2.99 -11.25 17.01
C ALA A 427 -2.42 -10.96 15.61
N VAL A 428 -2.71 -9.79 15.04
CA VAL A 428 -2.24 -9.39 13.71
C VAL A 428 -0.90 -8.64 13.71
N ASN A 429 -0.42 -8.19 14.87
CA ASN A 429 0.89 -7.57 14.97
C ASN A 429 2.00 -8.60 14.85
N ARG A 430 3.17 -8.18 14.39
CA ARG A 430 4.34 -9.03 14.28
C ARG A 430 4.91 -9.39 15.65
N GLU A 431 5.56 -10.54 15.75
CA GLU A 431 6.26 -10.97 16.97
C GLU A 431 7.32 -9.93 17.40
N GLU A 432 8.02 -9.31 16.44
CA GLU A 432 8.99 -8.24 16.69
C GLU A 432 8.36 -6.98 17.33
N GLU A 433 7.06 -6.78 17.12
CA GLU A 433 6.24 -5.67 17.66
C GLU A 433 5.44 -6.12 18.91
N GLY A 434 5.73 -7.31 19.46
CA GLY A 434 5.07 -7.87 20.63
C GLY A 434 3.70 -8.52 20.32
N GLY A 435 3.45 -8.85 19.05
CA GLY A 435 2.24 -9.54 18.59
C GLY A 435 2.42 -11.05 18.43
N GLU A 436 1.37 -11.71 17.90
CA GLU A 436 1.34 -13.16 17.62
C GLU A 436 1.84 -13.51 16.20
N GLY A 437 2.05 -12.53 15.30
CA GLY A 437 2.54 -12.76 13.96
C GLY A 437 1.56 -13.42 12.97
N ARG A 438 0.26 -13.46 13.28
CA ARG A 438 -0.77 -14.20 12.53
C ARG A 438 -1.48 -13.37 11.44
N ALA A 439 -0.89 -12.25 11.03
CA ALA A 439 -1.49 -11.35 10.03
C ALA A 439 -1.89 -12.07 8.75
N ASP A 440 -0.95 -12.83 8.13
CA ASP A 440 -1.18 -13.51 6.85
C ASP A 440 -2.28 -14.56 6.95
N GLU A 441 -2.39 -15.27 8.08
CA GLU A 441 -3.45 -16.25 8.34
C GLU A 441 -4.83 -15.57 8.29
N PHE A 442 -5.00 -14.47 9.02
CA PHE A 442 -6.30 -13.78 9.08
C PHE A 442 -6.63 -13.05 7.79
N ILE A 443 -5.66 -12.47 7.09
CA ILE A 443 -5.85 -11.87 5.77
C ILE A 443 -6.39 -12.92 4.78
N MET A 444 -5.78 -14.12 4.74
CA MET A 444 -6.24 -15.21 3.88
C MET A 444 -7.63 -15.71 4.25
N LYS A 445 -7.86 -15.97 5.54
CA LYS A 445 -9.15 -16.44 6.04
C LYS A 445 -10.28 -15.45 5.76
N TYR A 446 -10.01 -14.14 5.86
CA TYR A 446 -11.01 -13.12 5.52
C TYR A 446 -11.27 -13.06 4.02
N ALA A 447 -10.24 -13.16 3.19
CA ALA A 447 -10.40 -13.19 1.74
C ALA A 447 -11.24 -14.37 1.26
N GLU A 448 -11.07 -15.56 1.88
CA GLU A 448 -11.95 -16.74 1.63
C GLU A 448 -13.39 -16.48 2.02
N LYS A 449 -13.63 -15.92 3.22
CA LYS A 449 -14.98 -15.56 3.69
C LYS A 449 -15.65 -14.59 2.74
N ALA A 450 -14.96 -13.51 2.35
CA ALA A 450 -15.48 -12.49 1.44
C ALA A 450 -15.76 -13.05 0.02
N GLY A 451 -14.93 -13.95 -0.48
CA GLY A 451 -15.16 -14.65 -1.75
C GLY A 451 -16.41 -15.52 -1.74
N ASN A 452 -16.65 -16.26 -0.65
CA ASN A 452 -17.83 -17.12 -0.49
C ASN A 452 -19.13 -16.31 -0.35
N MET A 453 -19.13 -15.21 0.42
CA MET A 453 -20.30 -14.33 0.56
C MET A 453 -20.76 -13.77 -0.78
N ASN A 454 -19.86 -13.44 -1.67
CA ASN A 454 -20.19 -12.89 -2.99
C ASN A 454 -20.65 -13.96 -3.98
N ALA A 455 -20.25 -15.21 -3.82
CA ALA A 455 -20.78 -16.33 -4.62
C ALA A 455 -22.25 -16.64 -4.27
N GLU A 456 -22.65 -16.48 -3.01
CA GLU A 456 -24.03 -16.67 -2.58
C GLU A 456 -24.98 -15.55 -3.08
N VAL A 457 -24.49 -14.29 -3.12
CA VAL A 457 -25.30 -13.16 -3.62
C VAL A 457 -25.55 -13.22 -5.14
N GLN A 458 -24.66 -13.86 -5.92
CA GLN A 458 -24.85 -14.03 -7.37
C GLN A 458 -25.82 -15.17 -7.74
N HIS A 459 -26.26 -15.96 -6.77
CA HIS A 459 -27.19 -17.08 -6.98
C HIS A 459 -28.61 -16.82 -6.44
N VAL A 460 -28.92 -15.61 -5.96
CA VAL A 460 -30.25 -15.12 -5.57
C VAL A 460 -30.73 -14.08 -6.56
#